data_6792beb650082d4f9e6a2cadb7c5c487
#
_entry.id   6792beb650082d4f9e6a2cadb7c5c487
#
_cell.length_a   1.000
_cell.length_b   1.000
_cell.length_c   1.000
_cell.angle_alpha   90.00
_cell.angle_beta   90.00
_cell.angle_gamma   90.00
#
_symmetry.space_group_name_H-M   'P 1'
#
loop_
_entity.id
_entity.type
_entity.pdbx_description
1 polymer ?
#
loop_
_entity_poly.entity_id
_entity_poly.type
_entity_poly.pdbx_seq_one_letter_code
_entity_poly.pdbx_strand_id
1 'polypeptide(L)'
;MLTDNNTELLLPFVQEENICLPLPINVVSKYWDVELPIMEAKEISKLYPNNFGSIMIEGIELAERNGLECKIIHSSIPELKKIIDSGIPPIVILPGIPEITQHASVIFGYNENENTLLHYIQKGTKEGEQQEGAIPIPIFDKEWVQDGRLTIILAPPEIVSSLKINKKTEEESNRLCFISEKFSIQKNYLQASEFARKAIELDKNNSTALNLLGGLLNSQNSDECVRYYQESLKQNNKNYLSYSGLGNFFLKTNQIEKAIDCYNRAIEINPKRSARIYKNRAYLFEKQKMNSKAKEDLKNYLKLSPHANDRGIIEQAIREL
;
A
#
# COMPACT_ATOMS: atom_id res chain seq x y z
N MET A 1 30.96 -24.97 -13.16
CA MET A 1 29.71 -24.49 -13.74
C MET A 1 29.12 -23.55 -12.70
N LEU A 2 29.22 -22.25 -12.93
CA LEU A 2 28.49 -21.25 -12.17
C LEU A 2 27.02 -21.44 -12.57
N THR A 3 26.20 -21.97 -11.70
CA THR A 3 24.75 -21.94 -11.86
C THR A 3 24.38 -20.47 -11.85
N ASP A 4 23.85 -19.97 -12.95
CA ASP A 4 23.20 -18.66 -12.99
C ASP A 4 22.03 -18.70 -11.99
N ASN A 5 22.26 -18.16 -10.81
CA ASN A 5 21.24 -18.05 -9.74
C ASN A 5 20.30 -16.85 -10.01
N ASN A 6 19.90 -16.70 -11.27
CA ASN A 6 19.01 -15.62 -11.71
C ASN A 6 17.77 -16.24 -12.30
N THR A 7 16.63 -15.80 -11.82
CA THR A 7 15.32 -16.12 -12.42
C THR A 7 14.69 -14.84 -12.94
N GLU A 8 14.25 -14.88 -14.19
CA GLU A 8 13.56 -13.77 -14.83
C GLU A 8 12.39 -14.30 -15.66
N LEU A 9 11.20 -13.78 -15.41
CA LEU A 9 9.99 -14.08 -16.16
C LEU A 9 9.77 -13.01 -17.23
N LEU A 10 9.39 -13.39 -18.42
CA LEU A 10 9.11 -12.46 -19.50
C LEU A 10 7.69 -11.91 -19.35
N LEU A 11 7.57 -10.68 -18.89
CA LEU A 11 6.29 -10.00 -18.77
C LEU A 11 5.84 -9.34 -20.07
N PRO A 12 4.53 -9.35 -20.38
CA PRO A 12 4.00 -8.62 -21.50
C PRO A 12 4.10 -7.11 -21.29
N PHE A 13 4.39 -6.38 -22.36
CA PHE A 13 4.25 -4.93 -22.34
C PHE A 13 2.77 -4.57 -22.29
N VAL A 14 2.40 -3.75 -21.30
CA VAL A 14 1.05 -3.20 -21.16
C VAL A 14 1.15 -1.69 -21.24
N GLN A 15 0.63 -1.12 -22.31
CA GLN A 15 0.47 0.34 -22.39
C GLN A 15 -0.60 0.76 -21.39
N GLU A 16 -0.26 1.71 -20.53
CA GLU A 16 -1.23 2.31 -19.65
C GLU A 16 -2.14 3.24 -20.46
N GLU A 17 -3.27 2.72 -20.86
CA GLU A 17 -4.40 3.59 -21.12
C GLU A 17 -4.99 3.96 -19.77
N ASN A 18 -5.46 5.19 -19.55
CA ASN A 18 -6.12 5.68 -18.32
C ASN A 18 -7.33 4.81 -17.93
N ILE A 19 -7.07 3.54 -17.63
CA ILE A 19 -8.04 2.52 -17.28
C ILE A 19 -7.98 2.39 -15.76
N CYS A 20 -9.13 2.37 -15.14
CA CYS A 20 -9.27 2.20 -13.70
C CYS A 20 -9.01 0.75 -13.23
N LEU A 21 -8.37 -0.05 -14.04
CA LEU A 21 -7.87 -1.37 -13.68
C LEU A 21 -6.45 -1.21 -13.13
N PRO A 22 -6.12 -1.81 -11.97
CA PRO A 22 -4.77 -1.80 -11.46
C PRO A 22 -3.80 -2.38 -12.50
N LEU A 23 -2.82 -1.58 -12.93
CA LEU A 23 -1.83 -2.01 -13.94
C LEU A 23 -1.21 -3.38 -13.62
N PRO A 24 -0.79 -3.68 -12.37
CA PRO A 24 -0.25 -5.00 -12.03
C PRO A 24 -1.21 -6.16 -12.31
N ILE A 25 -2.51 -5.97 -12.08
CA ILE A 25 -3.53 -7.00 -12.39
C ILE A 25 -3.58 -7.23 -13.90
N ASN A 26 -3.58 -6.16 -14.70
CA ASN A 26 -3.62 -6.28 -16.17
C ASN A 26 -2.35 -6.94 -16.73
N VAL A 27 -1.17 -6.56 -16.20
CA VAL A 27 0.12 -7.19 -16.61
C VAL A 27 0.11 -8.69 -16.33
N VAL A 28 -0.28 -9.08 -15.11
CA VAL A 28 -0.28 -10.49 -14.71
C VAL A 28 -1.37 -11.29 -15.42
N SER A 29 -2.55 -10.71 -15.64
CA SER A 29 -3.59 -11.39 -16.44
C SER A 29 -3.13 -11.67 -17.87
N LYS A 30 -2.51 -10.69 -18.54
CA LYS A 30 -1.95 -10.87 -19.88
C LYS A 30 -0.77 -11.85 -19.90
N TYR A 31 0.02 -11.93 -18.83
CA TYR A 31 1.07 -12.95 -18.71
C TYR A 31 0.50 -14.37 -18.78
N TRP A 32 -0.73 -14.56 -18.31
CA TRP A 32 -1.47 -15.83 -18.37
C TRP A 32 -2.40 -15.93 -19.59
N ASP A 33 -2.21 -15.09 -20.62
CA ASP A 33 -3.07 -15.03 -21.81
C ASP A 33 -4.55 -14.75 -21.51
N VAL A 34 -4.83 -14.07 -20.38
CA VAL A 34 -6.18 -13.66 -19.99
C VAL A 34 -6.39 -12.19 -20.31
N GLU A 35 -7.20 -11.91 -21.33
CA GLU A 35 -7.62 -10.54 -21.67
C GLU A 35 -8.79 -10.09 -20.79
N LEU A 36 -8.56 -9.07 -19.97
CA LEU A 36 -9.60 -8.51 -19.12
C LEU A 36 -10.49 -7.53 -19.92
N PRO A 37 -11.83 -7.55 -19.70
CA PRO A 37 -12.75 -6.71 -20.45
C PRO A 37 -12.62 -5.23 -20.04
N ILE A 38 -11.95 -4.44 -20.86
CA ILE A 38 -11.69 -3.00 -20.64
C ILE A 38 -12.98 -2.20 -20.41
N MET A 39 -14.06 -2.54 -21.11
CA MET A 39 -15.34 -1.83 -20.94
C MET A 39 -15.91 -2.04 -19.54
N GLU A 40 -15.83 -3.26 -18.99
CA GLU A 40 -16.28 -3.55 -17.63
C GLU A 40 -15.40 -2.82 -16.61
N ALA A 41 -14.08 -2.79 -16.80
CA ALA A 41 -13.17 -2.02 -15.95
C ALA A 41 -13.51 -0.52 -15.93
N LYS A 42 -13.89 0.05 -17.08
CA LYS A 42 -14.36 1.45 -17.18
C LYS A 42 -15.67 1.69 -16.45
N GLU A 43 -16.62 0.75 -16.50
CA GLU A 43 -17.87 0.88 -15.74
C GLU A 43 -17.62 0.80 -14.22
N ILE A 44 -16.76 -0.12 -13.78
CA ILE A 44 -16.34 -0.19 -12.38
C ILE A 44 -15.77 1.15 -11.90
N SER A 45 -14.95 1.81 -12.71
CA SER A 45 -14.34 3.09 -12.35
C SER A 45 -15.34 4.21 -12.10
N LYS A 46 -16.46 4.19 -12.82
CA LYS A 46 -17.53 5.18 -12.63
C LYS A 46 -18.17 5.12 -11.24
N LEU A 47 -18.02 3.99 -10.54
CA LEU A 47 -18.48 3.84 -9.16
C LEU A 47 -17.64 4.65 -8.17
N TYR A 48 -16.46 5.13 -8.58
CA TYR A 48 -15.48 5.80 -7.73
C TYR A 48 -15.02 7.16 -8.31
N PRO A 49 -15.93 8.10 -8.59
CA PRO A 49 -15.62 9.32 -9.36
C PRO A 49 -14.60 10.26 -8.68
N ASN A 50 -14.38 10.11 -7.38
CA ASN A 50 -13.45 10.93 -6.60
C ASN A 50 -12.15 10.19 -6.26
N ASN A 51 -11.94 9.00 -6.81
CA ASN A 51 -10.73 8.22 -6.57
C ASN A 51 -9.78 8.38 -7.77
N PHE A 52 -8.62 8.99 -7.52
CA PHE A 52 -7.55 9.08 -8.51
C PHE A 52 -6.73 7.79 -8.48
N GLY A 53 -7.29 6.71 -9.00
CA GLY A 53 -6.64 5.41 -9.03
C GLY A 53 -7.65 4.26 -9.05
N SER A 54 -7.15 3.08 -9.30
CA SER A 54 -7.92 1.85 -9.33
C SER A 54 -7.99 1.22 -7.94
N ILE A 55 -9.05 0.49 -7.69
CA ILE A 55 -9.25 -0.24 -6.44
C ILE A 55 -8.80 -1.68 -6.67
N MET A 56 -7.83 -2.15 -5.89
CA MET A 56 -7.17 -3.44 -6.08
C MET A 56 -8.18 -4.60 -6.09
N ILE A 57 -9.12 -4.62 -5.15
CA ILE A 57 -10.11 -5.71 -5.06
C ILE A 57 -11.01 -5.79 -6.28
N GLU A 58 -11.37 -4.67 -6.90
CA GLU A 58 -12.18 -4.68 -8.12
C GLU A 58 -11.42 -5.32 -9.29
N GLY A 59 -10.12 -5.05 -9.41
CA GLY A 59 -9.27 -5.70 -10.40
C GLY A 59 -9.11 -7.19 -10.14
N ILE A 60 -8.92 -7.59 -8.89
CA ILE A 60 -8.85 -9.01 -8.47
C ILE A 60 -10.16 -9.72 -8.81
N GLU A 61 -11.30 -9.18 -8.41
CA GLU A 61 -12.61 -9.76 -8.69
C GLU A 61 -12.89 -9.89 -10.20
N LEU A 62 -12.43 -8.90 -10.99
CA LEU A 62 -12.52 -8.95 -12.45
C LEU A 62 -11.67 -10.08 -13.03
N ALA A 63 -10.43 -10.23 -12.57
CA ALA A 63 -9.53 -11.29 -13.04
C ALA A 63 -10.06 -12.69 -12.66
N GLU A 64 -10.62 -12.85 -11.46
CA GLU A 64 -11.21 -14.09 -11.00
C GLU A 64 -12.45 -14.49 -11.84
N ARG A 65 -13.32 -13.53 -12.20
CA ARG A 65 -14.44 -13.79 -13.12
C ARG A 65 -13.99 -14.21 -14.52
N ASN A 66 -12.75 -13.88 -14.89
CA ASN A 66 -12.15 -14.25 -16.17
C ASN A 66 -11.21 -15.46 -16.08
N GLY A 67 -11.32 -16.29 -15.04
CA GLY A 67 -10.70 -17.62 -14.96
C GLY A 67 -9.38 -17.68 -14.19
N LEU A 68 -8.95 -16.61 -13.54
CA LEU A 68 -7.79 -16.65 -12.65
C LEU A 68 -8.23 -16.93 -11.20
N GLU A 69 -7.33 -17.45 -10.39
CA GLU A 69 -7.48 -17.58 -8.93
C GLU A 69 -6.52 -16.62 -8.24
N CYS A 70 -6.97 -16.00 -7.15
CA CYS A 70 -6.19 -15.05 -6.40
C CYS A 70 -5.95 -15.53 -4.97
N LYS A 71 -4.69 -15.43 -4.50
CA LYS A 71 -4.29 -15.54 -3.09
C LYS A 71 -3.68 -14.23 -2.61
N ILE A 72 -4.07 -13.80 -1.43
CA ILE A 72 -3.58 -12.56 -0.79
C ILE A 72 -2.95 -12.92 0.54
N ILE A 73 -1.62 -13.01 0.57
CA ILE A 73 -0.85 -13.54 1.69
C ILE A 73 0.25 -12.59 2.12
N HIS A 74 0.77 -12.75 3.33
CA HIS A 74 2.05 -12.19 3.73
C HIS A 74 3.16 -13.15 3.34
N SER A 75 4.26 -12.63 2.79
CA SER A 75 5.39 -13.44 2.32
C SER A 75 6.70 -12.94 2.91
N SER A 76 7.73 -13.76 2.76
CA SER A 76 9.12 -13.41 3.01
C SER A 76 9.89 -13.36 1.69
N ILE A 77 11.09 -12.79 1.67
CA ILE A 77 11.96 -12.79 0.47
C ILE A 77 12.19 -14.21 -0.08
N PRO A 78 12.49 -15.24 0.76
CA PRO A 78 12.63 -16.61 0.26
C PRO A 78 11.32 -17.18 -0.33
N GLU A 79 10.16 -16.87 0.26
CA GLU A 79 8.85 -17.30 -0.30
C GLU A 79 8.57 -16.59 -1.63
N LEU A 80 8.87 -15.28 -1.71
CA LEU A 80 8.71 -14.50 -2.95
C LEU A 80 9.53 -15.13 -4.09
N LYS A 81 10.81 -15.45 -3.83
CA LYS A 81 11.66 -16.13 -4.82
C LYS A 81 11.09 -17.47 -5.25
N LYS A 82 10.59 -18.30 -4.32
CA LYS A 82 9.95 -19.59 -4.67
C LYS A 82 8.71 -19.42 -5.54
N ILE A 83 7.93 -18.36 -5.34
CA ILE A 83 6.77 -18.05 -6.19
C ILE A 83 7.25 -17.74 -7.62
N ILE A 84 8.29 -16.91 -7.75
CA ILE A 84 8.90 -16.56 -9.04
C ILE A 84 9.49 -17.80 -9.71
N ASP A 85 10.21 -18.65 -8.97
CA ASP A 85 10.78 -19.91 -9.49
C ASP A 85 9.71 -20.90 -9.98
N SER A 86 8.48 -20.75 -9.48
CA SER A 86 7.32 -21.52 -9.96
C SER A 86 6.68 -20.91 -11.21
N GLY A 87 7.30 -19.91 -11.83
CA GLY A 87 6.80 -19.24 -13.03
C GLY A 87 5.66 -18.26 -12.78
N ILE A 88 5.49 -17.78 -11.56
CA ILE A 88 4.40 -16.88 -11.19
C ILE A 88 4.95 -15.49 -10.86
N PRO A 89 4.55 -14.43 -11.58
CA PRO A 89 4.92 -13.07 -11.23
C PRO A 89 4.03 -12.54 -10.10
N PRO A 90 4.51 -12.48 -8.83
CA PRO A 90 3.70 -11.97 -7.73
C PRO A 90 3.55 -10.45 -7.81
N ILE A 91 2.39 -9.96 -7.36
CA ILE A 91 2.14 -8.55 -7.15
C ILE A 91 2.41 -8.24 -5.69
N VAL A 92 3.23 -7.24 -5.41
CA VAL A 92 3.55 -6.79 -4.06
C VAL A 92 2.95 -5.42 -3.78
N ILE A 93 2.51 -5.22 -2.55
CA ILE A 93 2.03 -3.91 -2.11
C ILE A 93 3.19 -3.21 -1.41
N LEU A 94 3.56 -2.08 -1.97
CA LEU A 94 4.63 -1.22 -1.47
C LEU A 94 4.05 0.09 -0.94
N PRO A 95 4.77 0.80 -0.08
CA PRO A 95 4.44 2.17 0.24
C PRO A 95 4.31 3.01 -1.03
N GLY A 96 3.22 3.76 -1.15
CA GLY A 96 2.96 4.63 -2.30
C GLY A 96 3.97 5.77 -2.43
N ILE A 97 3.99 6.38 -3.59
CA ILE A 97 4.63 7.66 -3.85
C ILE A 97 3.80 8.80 -3.21
N PRO A 98 4.33 10.04 -3.11
CA PRO A 98 3.55 11.18 -2.63
C PRO A 98 2.16 11.24 -3.28
N GLU A 99 1.13 11.44 -2.46
CA GLU A 99 -0.29 11.51 -2.85
C GLU A 99 -0.98 10.16 -3.17
N ILE A 100 -0.23 9.05 -3.28
CA ILE A 100 -0.77 7.69 -3.47
C ILE A 100 -0.52 6.87 -2.20
N THR A 101 -1.57 6.33 -1.59
CA THR A 101 -1.48 5.61 -0.30
C THR A 101 -0.75 4.29 -0.41
N GLN A 102 -0.98 3.55 -1.48
CA GLN A 102 -0.34 2.27 -1.77
C GLN A 102 0.13 2.25 -3.23
N HIS A 103 1.18 1.51 -3.49
CA HIS A 103 1.69 1.24 -4.82
C HIS A 103 1.83 -0.27 -4.99
N ALA A 104 1.23 -0.81 -6.04
CA ALA A 104 1.36 -2.21 -6.39
C ALA A 104 2.38 -2.36 -7.52
N SER A 105 3.30 -3.30 -7.37
CA SER A 105 4.30 -3.61 -8.39
C SER A 105 4.36 -5.11 -8.66
N VAL A 106 4.61 -5.50 -9.92
CA VAL A 106 4.85 -6.90 -10.27
C VAL A 106 6.34 -7.19 -10.09
N ILE A 107 6.66 -8.25 -9.35
CA ILE A 107 8.02 -8.78 -9.26
C ILE A 107 8.11 -9.94 -10.26
N PHE A 108 9.06 -9.86 -11.17
CA PHE A 108 9.17 -10.84 -12.23
C PHE A 108 10.52 -11.58 -12.26
N GLY A 109 11.44 -11.24 -11.34
CA GLY A 109 12.72 -11.90 -11.27
C GLY A 109 13.57 -11.46 -10.10
N TYR A 110 14.73 -12.06 -9.99
CA TYR A 110 15.76 -11.70 -9.03
C TYR A 110 17.16 -12.07 -9.54
N ASN A 111 18.17 -11.36 -9.02
CA ASN A 111 19.58 -11.63 -9.25
C ASN A 111 20.28 -11.82 -7.91
N GLU A 112 20.73 -13.06 -7.62
CA GLU A 112 21.41 -13.38 -6.37
C GLU A 112 22.78 -12.72 -6.26
N ASN A 113 23.51 -12.58 -7.38
CA ASN A 113 24.86 -12.01 -7.39
C ASN A 113 24.82 -10.51 -7.04
N GLU A 114 23.81 -9.81 -7.52
CA GLU A 114 23.59 -8.38 -7.26
C GLU A 114 22.72 -8.13 -6.04
N ASN A 115 22.14 -9.19 -5.47
CA ASN A 115 21.18 -9.09 -4.36
C ASN A 115 20.01 -8.13 -4.68
N THR A 116 19.41 -8.28 -5.87
CA THR A 116 18.34 -7.42 -6.39
C THR A 116 17.09 -8.23 -6.72
N LEU A 117 15.92 -7.55 -6.69
CA LEU A 117 14.67 -7.99 -7.29
C LEU A 117 14.43 -7.18 -8.57
N LEU A 118 13.88 -7.85 -9.58
CA LEU A 118 13.44 -7.24 -10.83
C LEU A 118 11.95 -6.93 -10.70
N HIS A 119 11.57 -5.69 -10.95
CA HIS A 119 10.19 -5.26 -10.82
C HIS A 119 9.74 -4.39 -11.99
N TYR A 120 8.43 -4.48 -12.29
CA TYR A 120 7.81 -3.70 -13.33
C TYR A 120 7.64 -2.26 -12.86
N ILE A 121 8.28 -1.33 -13.57
CA ILE A 121 8.17 0.10 -13.29
C ILE A 121 7.29 0.72 -14.35
N GLN A 122 6.25 1.43 -13.91
CA GLN A 122 5.49 2.29 -14.77
C GLN A 122 6.32 3.55 -15.10
N LYS A 123 6.83 3.64 -16.32
CA LYS A 123 7.38 4.89 -16.87
C LYS A 123 6.45 5.42 -17.94
N GLY A 124 6.16 6.72 -17.87
CA GLY A 124 5.34 7.40 -18.85
C GLY A 124 5.94 7.40 -20.25
N THR A 125 5.13 7.00 -21.23
CA THR A 125 4.87 7.71 -22.50
C THR A 125 5.88 7.66 -23.65
N LYS A 126 6.88 6.78 -23.72
CA LYS A 126 7.57 6.56 -24.98
C LYS A 126 7.50 5.08 -25.36
N GLU A 127 6.91 4.80 -26.53
CA GLU A 127 6.97 3.47 -27.16
C GLU A 127 8.42 2.98 -27.22
N GLY A 128 8.68 1.79 -26.66
CA GLY A 128 9.97 1.10 -26.75
C GLY A 128 10.89 1.22 -25.52
N GLU A 129 10.53 1.95 -24.46
CA GLU A 129 11.29 1.87 -23.20
C GLU A 129 10.77 0.71 -22.34
N GLN A 130 11.65 -0.25 -22.03
CA GLN A 130 11.34 -1.30 -21.07
C GLN A 130 10.97 -0.71 -19.72
N GLN A 131 9.85 -1.18 -19.16
CA GLN A 131 9.33 -0.72 -17.86
C GLN A 131 9.86 -1.63 -16.74
N GLU A 132 11.13 -1.94 -16.78
CA GLU A 132 11.79 -2.86 -15.86
C GLU A 132 12.80 -2.11 -15.00
N GLY A 133 12.92 -2.49 -13.74
CA GLY A 133 13.88 -1.94 -12.82
C GLY A 133 14.39 -2.96 -11.83
N ALA A 134 15.66 -2.80 -11.43
CA ALA A 134 16.27 -3.59 -10.37
C ALA A 134 16.26 -2.79 -9.06
N ILE A 135 15.79 -3.42 -8.00
CA ILE A 135 15.81 -2.83 -6.65
C ILE A 135 16.62 -3.72 -5.70
N PRO A 136 17.61 -3.19 -4.96
CA PRO A 136 18.33 -3.95 -3.94
C PRO A 136 17.37 -4.53 -2.89
N ILE A 137 17.48 -5.84 -2.61
CA ILE A 137 16.60 -6.54 -1.67
C ILE A 137 16.49 -5.86 -0.30
N PRO A 138 17.58 -5.34 0.32
CA PRO A 138 17.46 -4.65 1.62
C PRO A 138 16.62 -3.36 1.55
N ILE A 139 16.64 -2.65 0.41
CA ILE A 139 15.82 -1.44 0.20
C ILE A 139 14.37 -1.85 0.00
N PHE A 140 14.14 -2.85 -0.84
CA PHE A 140 12.80 -3.40 -1.09
C PHE A 140 12.15 -3.91 0.21
N ASP A 141 12.82 -4.76 0.97
CA ASP A 141 12.27 -5.35 2.20
C ASP A 141 11.96 -4.30 3.27
N LYS A 142 12.82 -3.26 3.38
CA LYS A 142 12.57 -2.12 4.27
C LYS A 142 11.28 -1.37 3.95
N GLU A 143 10.94 -1.25 2.68
CA GLU A 143 9.69 -0.62 2.24
C GLU A 143 8.52 -1.60 2.37
N TRP A 144 8.69 -2.83 1.92
CA TRP A 144 7.65 -3.85 1.86
C TRP A 144 7.14 -4.28 3.25
N VAL A 145 8.01 -4.34 4.25
CA VAL A 145 7.63 -4.70 5.63
C VAL A 145 6.61 -3.72 6.24
N GLN A 146 6.56 -2.48 5.78
CA GLN A 146 5.66 -1.46 6.31
C GLN A 146 4.19 -1.81 6.07
N ASP A 147 3.89 -2.43 4.94
CA ASP A 147 2.56 -2.93 4.58
C ASP A 147 2.43 -4.44 4.88
N GLY A 148 3.24 -4.97 5.82
CA GLY A 148 3.18 -6.35 6.30
C GLY A 148 3.73 -7.38 5.30
N ARG A 149 4.46 -6.98 4.28
CA ARG A 149 4.93 -7.83 3.17
C ARG A 149 3.79 -8.48 2.40
N LEU A 150 2.73 -7.73 2.15
CA LEU A 150 1.55 -8.20 1.44
C LEU A 150 1.88 -8.55 -0.01
N THR A 151 1.47 -9.75 -0.40
CA THR A 151 1.72 -10.36 -1.71
C THR A 151 0.43 -10.88 -2.29
N ILE A 152 0.15 -10.55 -3.54
CA ILE A 152 -0.98 -11.04 -4.31
C ILE A 152 -0.43 -12.00 -5.35
N ILE A 153 -0.91 -13.24 -5.35
CA ILE A 153 -0.65 -14.27 -6.33
C ILE A 153 -1.90 -14.35 -7.20
N LEU A 154 -1.74 -14.16 -8.50
CA LEU A 154 -2.82 -14.22 -9.47
C LEU A 154 -2.37 -15.13 -10.63
N ALA A 155 -3.01 -16.29 -10.77
CA ALA A 155 -2.65 -17.30 -11.77
C ALA A 155 -3.83 -18.22 -12.06
N PRO A 156 -3.75 -19.09 -13.11
CA PRO A 156 -4.72 -20.16 -13.31
C PRO A 156 -4.87 -21.06 -12.07
N PRO A 157 -6.06 -21.59 -11.76
CA PRO A 157 -6.32 -22.35 -10.53
C PRO A 157 -5.40 -23.55 -10.32
N GLU A 158 -5.05 -24.26 -11.40
CA GLU A 158 -4.15 -25.40 -11.36
C GLU A 158 -2.72 -25.00 -10.94
N ILE A 159 -2.27 -23.83 -11.35
CA ILE A 159 -0.95 -23.27 -10.98
C ILE A 159 -0.98 -22.85 -9.51
N VAL A 160 -2.02 -22.10 -9.08
CA VAL A 160 -2.18 -21.67 -7.69
C VAL A 160 -2.21 -22.87 -6.75
N SER A 161 -2.95 -23.93 -7.11
CA SER A 161 -3.04 -25.17 -6.33
C SER A 161 -1.69 -25.89 -6.19
N SER A 162 -0.82 -25.81 -7.20
CA SER A 162 0.51 -26.43 -7.18
C SER A 162 1.46 -25.84 -6.14
N LEU A 163 1.26 -24.58 -5.74
CA LEU A 163 2.09 -23.89 -4.74
C LEU A 163 1.97 -24.46 -3.32
N LYS A 164 0.93 -25.27 -3.05
CA LYS A 164 0.66 -25.87 -1.73
C LYS A 164 0.69 -24.85 -0.56
N ILE A 165 0.30 -23.63 -0.84
CA ILE A 165 0.18 -22.57 0.16
C ILE A 165 -1.06 -22.88 1.02
N ASN A 166 -0.86 -23.11 2.31
CA ASN A 166 -1.94 -23.39 3.26
C ASN A 166 -2.09 -22.22 4.26
N LYS A 167 -2.53 -21.06 3.76
CA LYS A 167 -2.75 -19.83 4.54
C LYS A 167 -4.20 -19.33 4.40
N LYS A 168 -5.17 -20.25 4.30
CA LYS A 168 -6.57 -19.90 3.97
C LYS A 168 -7.16 -18.81 4.86
N THR A 169 -6.97 -18.89 6.16
CA THR A 169 -7.49 -17.92 7.12
C THR A 169 -6.86 -16.54 6.94
N GLU A 170 -5.54 -16.50 6.67
CA GLU A 170 -4.81 -15.28 6.37
C GLU A 170 -5.29 -14.66 5.05
N GLU A 171 -5.44 -15.48 4.00
CA GLU A 171 -5.94 -15.05 2.70
C GLU A 171 -7.32 -14.38 2.80
N GLU A 172 -8.23 -15.03 3.51
CA GLU A 172 -9.60 -14.54 3.69
C GLU A 172 -9.61 -13.24 4.51
N SER A 173 -8.80 -13.18 5.58
CA SER A 173 -8.62 -11.95 6.37
C SER A 173 -8.07 -10.80 5.53
N ASN A 174 -7.03 -11.03 4.72
CA ASN A 174 -6.45 -10.01 3.85
C ASN A 174 -7.43 -9.55 2.77
N ARG A 175 -8.21 -10.46 2.18
CA ARG A 175 -9.26 -10.11 1.21
C ARG A 175 -10.31 -9.21 1.83
N LEU A 176 -10.73 -9.49 3.06
CA LEU A 176 -11.68 -8.64 3.78
C LEU A 176 -11.11 -7.24 4.08
N CYS A 177 -9.79 -7.10 4.25
CA CYS A 177 -9.16 -5.78 4.34
C CYS A 177 -9.37 -4.96 3.07
N PHE A 178 -9.13 -5.53 1.89
CA PHE A 178 -9.38 -4.83 0.61
C PHE A 178 -10.86 -4.49 0.40
N ILE A 179 -11.77 -5.38 0.83
CA ILE A 179 -13.21 -5.10 0.78
C ILE A 179 -13.56 -3.96 1.74
N SER A 180 -12.99 -3.93 2.94
CA SER A 180 -13.16 -2.84 3.90
C SER A 180 -12.66 -1.50 3.32
N GLU A 181 -11.51 -1.48 2.67
CA GLU A 181 -10.97 -0.30 1.98
C GLU A 181 -11.92 0.18 0.87
N LYS A 182 -12.46 -0.73 0.04
CA LYS A 182 -13.45 -0.44 -0.98
C LYS A 182 -14.65 0.31 -0.41
N PHE A 183 -15.25 -0.20 0.67
CA PHE A 183 -16.38 0.45 1.32
C PHE A 183 -16.00 1.78 1.99
N SER A 184 -14.79 1.89 2.52
CA SER A 184 -14.28 3.14 3.07
C SER A 184 -14.15 4.24 2.00
N ILE A 185 -13.66 3.90 0.80
CA ILE A 185 -13.58 4.81 -0.35
C ILE A 185 -14.98 5.25 -0.79
N GLN A 186 -15.96 4.35 -0.77
CA GLN A 186 -17.37 4.64 -1.03
C GLN A 186 -18.04 5.45 0.10
N LYS A 187 -17.32 5.79 1.17
CA LYS A 187 -17.83 6.45 2.39
C LYS A 187 -18.90 5.63 3.14
N ASN A 188 -18.99 4.34 2.87
CA ASN A 188 -19.84 3.41 3.60
C ASN A 188 -19.10 2.87 4.82
N TYR A 189 -18.89 3.73 5.82
CA TYR A 189 -18.07 3.43 6.99
C TYR A 189 -18.63 2.31 7.87
N LEU A 190 -19.95 2.07 7.82
CA LEU A 190 -20.59 0.97 8.54
C LEU A 190 -20.10 -0.37 7.99
N GLN A 191 -20.28 -0.59 6.70
CA GLN A 191 -19.83 -1.83 6.03
C GLN A 191 -18.30 -1.96 6.10
N ALA A 192 -17.55 -0.87 5.90
CA ALA A 192 -16.11 -0.90 6.05
C ALA A 192 -15.69 -1.43 7.44
N SER A 193 -16.32 -0.93 8.52
CA SER A 193 -16.03 -1.39 9.88
C SER A 193 -16.43 -2.85 10.10
N GLU A 194 -17.55 -3.30 9.53
CA GLU A 194 -18.00 -4.70 9.61
C GLU A 194 -16.97 -5.64 8.97
N PHE A 195 -16.51 -5.34 7.76
CA PHE A 195 -15.52 -6.16 7.08
C PHE A 195 -14.15 -6.15 7.79
N ALA A 196 -13.70 -5.00 8.32
CA ALA A 196 -12.49 -4.94 9.12
C ALA A 196 -12.59 -5.79 10.40
N ARG A 197 -13.76 -5.82 11.08
CA ARG A 197 -13.98 -6.68 12.24
C ARG A 197 -13.95 -8.16 11.86
N LYS A 198 -14.63 -8.55 10.78
CA LYS A 198 -14.58 -9.94 10.27
C LYS A 198 -13.15 -10.37 9.92
N ALA A 199 -12.35 -9.48 9.33
CA ALA A 199 -10.94 -9.75 9.07
C ALA A 199 -10.17 -10.05 10.36
N ILE A 200 -10.40 -9.28 11.45
CA ILE A 200 -9.77 -9.48 12.76
C ILE A 200 -10.30 -10.76 13.43
N GLU A 201 -11.55 -11.12 13.25
CA GLU A 201 -12.12 -12.37 13.78
C GLU A 201 -11.44 -13.60 13.17
N LEU A 202 -11.13 -13.55 11.86
CA LEU A 202 -10.40 -14.60 11.16
C LEU A 202 -8.93 -14.62 11.57
N ASP A 203 -8.26 -13.48 11.54
CA ASP A 203 -6.87 -13.33 11.92
C ASP A 203 -6.66 -12.17 12.88
N LYS A 204 -6.57 -12.47 14.17
CA LYS A 204 -6.37 -11.47 15.24
C LYS A 204 -5.03 -10.76 15.16
N ASN A 205 -4.08 -11.32 14.42
CA ASN A 205 -2.74 -10.78 14.24
C ASN A 205 -2.58 -9.97 12.95
N ASN A 206 -3.61 -9.86 12.14
CA ASN A 206 -3.58 -9.06 10.91
C ASN A 206 -3.42 -7.56 11.24
N SER A 207 -2.19 -7.06 11.13
CA SER A 207 -1.86 -5.65 11.42
C SER A 207 -2.61 -4.66 10.53
N THR A 208 -2.90 -5.03 9.28
CA THR A 208 -3.64 -4.20 8.33
C THR A 208 -5.10 -4.08 8.75
N ALA A 209 -5.76 -5.18 9.09
CA ALA A 209 -7.14 -5.18 9.58
C ALA A 209 -7.29 -4.33 10.85
N LEU A 210 -6.36 -4.50 11.80
CA LEU A 210 -6.32 -3.72 13.04
C LEU A 210 -6.13 -2.22 12.76
N ASN A 211 -5.21 -1.86 11.86
CA ASN A 211 -4.99 -0.47 11.46
C ASN A 211 -6.23 0.14 10.76
N LEU A 212 -6.86 -0.60 9.84
CA LEU A 212 -8.08 -0.16 9.14
C LEU A 212 -9.21 0.14 10.11
N LEU A 213 -9.50 -0.80 11.04
CA LEU A 213 -10.54 -0.58 12.05
C LEU A 213 -10.19 0.60 12.96
N GLY A 214 -8.92 0.73 13.37
CA GLY A 214 -8.45 1.90 14.11
C GLY A 214 -8.73 3.21 13.36
N GLY A 215 -8.45 3.26 12.05
CA GLY A 215 -8.72 4.42 11.19
C GLY A 215 -10.20 4.78 11.10
N LEU A 216 -11.05 3.77 10.89
CA LEU A 216 -12.50 3.95 10.82
C LEU A 216 -13.08 4.47 12.14
N LEU A 217 -12.66 3.90 13.28
CA LEU A 217 -13.08 4.34 14.62
C LEU A 217 -12.58 5.76 14.94
N ASN A 218 -11.33 6.09 14.55
CA ASN A 218 -10.80 7.43 14.72
C ASN A 218 -11.59 8.48 13.91
N SER A 219 -12.05 8.13 12.72
CA SER A 219 -12.91 9.01 11.90
C SER A 219 -14.27 9.27 12.55
N GLN A 220 -14.76 8.30 13.36
CA GLN A 220 -15.99 8.38 14.14
C GLN A 220 -15.76 9.00 15.53
N ASN A 221 -14.54 9.48 15.83
CA ASN A 221 -14.13 10.04 17.14
C ASN A 221 -14.27 9.03 18.31
N SER A 222 -14.15 7.73 18.05
CA SER A 222 -14.16 6.70 19.08
C SER A 222 -12.77 6.50 19.68
N ASP A 223 -12.67 6.53 21.01
CA ASP A 223 -11.42 6.28 21.73
C ASP A 223 -10.91 4.84 21.61
N GLU A 224 -11.79 3.91 21.22
CA GLU A 224 -11.40 2.52 20.95
C GLU A 224 -10.32 2.40 19.87
N CYS A 225 -10.20 3.39 18.97
CA CYS A 225 -9.20 3.42 17.91
C CYS A 225 -7.77 3.23 18.46
N VAL A 226 -7.49 3.76 19.67
CA VAL A 226 -6.17 3.67 20.31
C VAL A 226 -5.77 2.21 20.52
N ARG A 227 -6.68 1.39 21.04
CA ARG A 227 -6.43 -0.03 21.25
C ARG A 227 -6.08 -0.74 19.94
N TYR A 228 -6.84 -0.52 18.88
CA TYR A 228 -6.61 -1.18 17.60
C TYR A 228 -5.30 -0.75 16.94
N TYR A 229 -4.94 0.52 17.00
CA TYR A 229 -3.63 0.97 16.52
C TYR A 229 -2.47 0.35 17.33
N GLN A 230 -2.61 0.27 18.66
CA GLN A 230 -1.59 -0.36 19.51
C GLN A 230 -1.44 -1.85 19.23
N GLU A 231 -2.56 -2.58 19.04
CA GLU A 231 -2.51 -3.98 18.64
C GLU A 231 -1.87 -4.15 17.25
N SER A 232 -2.20 -3.29 16.28
CA SER A 232 -1.54 -3.28 14.97
C SER A 232 -0.02 -3.12 15.10
N LEU A 233 0.44 -2.20 15.94
CA LEU A 233 1.87 -1.95 16.18
C LEU A 233 2.59 -3.08 16.91
N LYS A 234 1.88 -3.88 17.73
CA LYS A 234 2.43 -5.11 18.31
C LYS A 234 2.71 -6.17 17.23
N GLN A 235 1.85 -6.27 16.24
CA GLN A 235 2.01 -7.22 15.14
C GLN A 235 3.04 -6.73 14.10
N ASN A 236 3.00 -5.44 13.76
CA ASN A 236 3.94 -4.81 12.83
C ASN A 236 4.38 -3.44 13.34
N ASN A 237 5.51 -3.39 14.04
CA ASN A 237 6.07 -2.15 14.58
C ASN A 237 6.64 -1.20 13.49
N LYS A 238 6.60 -1.59 12.22
CA LYS A 238 6.94 -0.77 11.05
C LYS A 238 5.71 -0.19 10.36
N ASN A 239 4.50 -0.45 10.86
CA ASN A 239 3.29 0.16 10.33
C ASN A 239 3.21 1.66 10.69
N TYR A 240 3.77 2.51 9.80
CA TYR A 240 3.79 3.96 10.02
C TYR A 240 2.38 4.56 10.02
N LEU A 241 1.39 3.94 9.35
CA LEU A 241 0.00 4.41 9.33
C LEU A 241 -0.64 4.32 10.72
N SER A 242 -0.35 3.26 11.49
CA SER A 242 -0.85 3.14 12.87
C SER A 242 -0.24 4.20 13.79
N TYR A 243 1.05 4.53 13.64
CA TYR A 243 1.64 5.67 14.36
C TYR A 243 1.00 7.00 13.93
N SER A 244 0.78 7.21 12.63
CA SER A 244 0.08 8.40 12.12
C SER A 244 -1.33 8.51 12.68
N GLY A 245 -2.07 7.39 12.73
CA GLY A 245 -3.42 7.30 13.27
C GLY A 245 -3.48 7.66 14.76
N LEU A 246 -2.55 7.11 15.57
CA LEU A 246 -2.40 7.49 16.99
C LEU A 246 -2.06 8.98 17.14
N GLY A 247 -1.14 9.49 16.32
CA GLY A 247 -0.78 10.92 16.32
C GLY A 247 -1.99 11.80 16.03
N ASN A 248 -2.81 11.44 15.04
CA ASN A 248 -4.03 12.17 14.72
C ASN A 248 -5.07 12.10 15.83
N PHE A 249 -5.21 10.96 16.51
CA PHE A 249 -6.08 10.85 17.68
C PHE A 249 -5.60 11.73 18.81
N PHE A 250 -4.31 11.69 19.17
CA PHE A 250 -3.74 12.52 20.24
C PHE A 250 -3.77 14.01 19.90
N LEU A 251 -3.63 14.39 18.63
CA LEU A 251 -3.83 15.75 18.17
C LEU A 251 -5.27 16.23 18.44
N LYS A 252 -6.28 15.44 18.05
CA LYS A 252 -7.71 15.76 18.27
C LYS A 252 -8.05 15.90 19.76
N THR A 253 -7.42 15.06 20.60
CA THR A 253 -7.64 15.06 22.06
C THR A 253 -6.69 16.00 22.82
N ASN A 254 -5.97 16.86 22.10
CA ASN A 254 -5.03 17.86 22.63
C ASN A 254 -3.91 17.29 23.51
N GLN A 255 -3.50 16.02 23.26
CA GLN A 255 -2.37 15.38 23.93
C GLN A 255 -1.09 15.61 23.10
N ILE A 256 -0.58 16.84 23.15
CA ILE A 256 0.43 17.37 22.21
C ILE A 256 1.70 16.53 22.18
N GLU A 257 2.27 16.20 23.34
CA GLU A 257 3.52 15.43 23.44
C GLU A 257 3.39 14.04 22.83
N LYS A 258 2.29 13.34 23.15
CA LYS A 258 2.02 12.01 22.58
C LYS A 258 1.81 12.05 21.07
N ALA A 259 1.16 13.10 20.58
CA ALA A 259 0.97 13.28 19.14
C ALA A 259 2.33 13.48 18.43
N ILE A 260 3.20 14.33 18.97
CA ILE A 260 4.55 14.57 18.42
C ILE A 260 5.36 13.27 18.42
N ASP A 261 5.35 12.51 19.51
CA ASP A 261 6.08 11.24 19.61
C ASP A 261 5.60 10.21 18.55
N CYS A 262 4.30 10.09 18.38
CA CYS A 262 3.73 9.22 17.33
C CYS A 262 4.11 9.70 15.93
N TYR A 263 4.05 11.00 15.67
CA TYR A 263 4.46 11.55 14.37
C TYR A 263 5.96 11.38 14.12
N ASN A 264 6.80 11.52 15.15
CA ASN A 264 8.24 11.28 15.04
C ASN A 264 8.49 9.83 14.58
N ARG A 265 7.82 8.86 15.21
CA ARG A 265 7.94 7.45 14.83
C ARG A 265 7.46 7.18 13.41
N ALA A 266 6.33 7.74 13.00
CA ALA A 266 5.83 7.59 11.65
C ALA A 266 6.80 8.14 10.61
N ILE A 267 7.37 9.33 10.84
CA ILE A 267 8.35 9.97 9.97
C ILE A 267 9.67 9.18 9.92
N GLU A 268 10.14 8.68 11.06
CA GLU A 268 11.36 7.85 11.14
C GLU A 268 11.24 6.59 10.25
N ILE A 269 10.05 5.96 10.25
CA ILE A 269 9.79 4.78 9.43
C ILE A 269 9.71 5.16 7.95
N ASN A 270 8.89 6.14 7.60
CA ASN A 270 8.72 6.55 6.20
C ASN A 270 8.61 8.07 6.01
N PRO A 271 9.75 8.76 5.93
CA PRO A 271 9.74 10.21 5.75
C PRO A 271 9.12 10.64 4.40
N LYS A 272 9.23 9.81 3.35
CA LYS A 272 8.74 10.14 2.00
C LYS A 272 7.21 10.13 1.91
N ARG A 273 6.53 9.34 2.72
CA ARG A 273 5.06 9.24 2.78
C ARG A 273 4.44 10.12 3.87
N SER A 274 5.24 10.89 4.57
CA SER A 274 4.83 11.62 5.77
C SER A 274 4.43 13.07 5.51
N ALA A 275 4.06 13.45 4.27
CA ALA A 275 3.69 14.84 3.95
C ALA A 275 2.67 15.41 4.95
N ARG A 276 1.50 14.77 5.08
CA ARG A 276 0.45 15.21 6.02
C ARG A 276 0.91 15.17 7.48
N ILE A 277 1.79 14.23 7.83
CA ILE A 277 2.32 14.09 9.19
C ILE A 277 3.22 15.28 9.51
N TYR A 278 4.09 15.69 8.60
CA TYR A 278 4.90 16.90 8.75
C TYR A 278 4.01 18.14 8.98
N LYS A 279 2.95 18.32 8.17
CA LYS A 279 2.01 19.43 8.35
C LYS A 279 1.34 19.42 9.72
N ASN A 280 0.86 18.27 10.17
CA ASN A 280 0.21 18.12 11.47
C ASN A 280 1.19 18.35 12.63
N ARG A 281 2.45 17.86 12.50
CA ARG A 281 3.49 18.07 13.52
C ARG A 281 3.95 19.53 13.57
N ALA A 282 4.04 20.20 12.42
CA ALA A 282 4.33 21.63 12.34
C ALA A 282 3.33 22.47 13.14
N TYR A 283 2.03 22.19 12.98
CA TYR A 283 0.98 22.84 13.79
C TYR A 283 1.19 22.65 15.31
N LEU A 284 1.64 21.46 15.73
CA LEU A 284 1.95 21.22 17.16
C LEU A 284 3.19 21.98 17.62
N PHE A 285 4.24 22.03 16.80
CA PHE A 285 5.44 22.81 17.10
C PHE A 285 5.14 24.32 17.19
N GLU A 286 4.27 24.83 16.31
CA GLU A 286 3.81 26.23 16.38
C GLU A 286 3.09 26.51 17.69
N LYS A 287 2.15 25.62 18.10
CA LYS A 287 1.47 25.73 19.42
C LYS A 287 2.46 25.77 20.59
N GLN A 288 3.58 25.06 20.48
CA GLN A 288 4.65 25.05 21.49
C GLN A 288 5.67 26.19 21.30
N LYS A 289 5.45 27.12 20.36
CA LYS A 289 6.36 28.21 20.01
C LYS A 289 7.74 27.73 19.53
N MET A 290 7.80 26.53 18.99
CA MET A 290 8.99 25.94 18.39
C MET A 290 9.09 26.29 16.88
N ASN A 291 9.10 27.59 16.57
CA ASN A 291 8.92 28.13 15.22
C ASN A 291 9.93 27.55 14.20
N SER A 292 11.19 27.33 14.58
CA SER A 292 12.19 26.76 13.67
C SER A 292 11.83 25.34 13.23
N LYS A 293 11.33 24.50 14.14
CA LYS A 293 10.89 23.14 13.84
C LYS A 293 9.62 23.13 13.01
N ALA A 294 8.66 24.02 13.34
CA ALA A 294 7.45 24.18 12.56
C ALA A 294 7.76 24.55 11.10
N LYS A 295 8.64 25.53 10.91
CA LYS A 295 9.10 25.98 9.59
C LYS A 295 9.79 24.86 8.80
N GLU A 296 10.62 24.05 9.42
CA GLU A 296 11.30 22.90 8.80
C GLU A 296 10.26 21.87 8.33
N ASP A 297 9.31 21.52 9.17
CA ASP A 297 8.24 20.56 8.85
C ASP A 297 7.34 21.06 7.72
N LEU A 298 6.97 22.33 7.69
CA LEU A 298 6.18 22.93 6.60
C LEU A 298 6.95 22.90 5.26
N LYS A 299 8.28 23.11 5.27
CA LYS A 299 9.12 22.95 4.08
C LYS A 299 9.14 21.49 3.59
N ASN A 300 9.26 20.53 4.51
CA ASN A 300 9.20 19.10 4.17
C ASN A 300 7.83 18.72 3.59
N TYR A 301 6.73 19.24 4.14
CA TYR A 301 5.41 19.06 3.58
C TYR A 301 5.34 19.55 2.13
N LEU A 302 5.74 20.79 1.85
CA LEU A 302 5.72 21.36 0.49
C LEU A 302 6.64 20.65 -0.49
N LYS A 303 7.76 20.11 -0.02
CA LYS A 303 8.67 19.29 -0.82
C LYS A 303 8.02 17.98 -1.24
N LEU A 304 7.26 17.36 -0.34
CA LEU A 304 6.60 16.07 -0.59
C LEU A 304 5.25 16.21 -1.30
N SER A 305 4.63 17.39 -1.24
CA SER A 305 3.35 17.72 -1.89
C SER A 305 3.49 19.00 -2.72
N PRO A 306 4.19 18.96 -3.87
CA PRO A 306 4.49 20.15 -4.66
C PRO A 306 3.23 20.82 -5.23
N HIS A 307 2.15 20.06 -5.44
CA HIS A 307 0.87 20.51 -5.97
C HIS A 307 -0.22 20.65 -4.89
N ALA A 308 0.17 20.80 -3.61
CA ALA A 308 -0.78 20.96 -2.52
C ALA A 308 -1.68 22.20 -2.74
N ASN A 309 -2.99 22.03 -2.62
CA ASN A 309 -3.98 23.11 -2.81
C ASN A 309 -3.81 24.27 -1.81
N ASP A 310 -3.22 24.00 -0.64
CA ASP A 310 -2.95 24.97 0.42
C ASP A 310 -1.52 25.55 0.37
N ARG A 311 -0.78 25.31 -0.72
CA ARG A 311 0.61 25.73 -0.87
C ARG A 311 0.82 27.21 -0.52
N GLY A 312 0.00 28.11 -1.06
CA GLY A 312 0.12 29.55 -0.80
C GLY A 312 -0.05 29.92 0.67
N ILE A 313 -0.97 29.27 1.37
CA ILE A 313 -1.21 29.45 2.79
C ILE A 313 0.01 28.97 3.60
N ILE A 314 0.55 27.82 3.25
CA ILE A 314 1.73 27.24 3.93
C ILE A 314 2.99 28.09 3.69
N GLU A 315 3.19 28.62 2.47
CA GLU A 315 4.30 29.53 2.17
C GLU A 315 4.20 30.85 2.96
N GLN A 316 3.00 31.35 3.17
CA GLN A 316 2.77 32.52 4.05
C GLN A 316 3.11 32.17 5.51
N ALA A 317 2.61 31.05 6.04
CA ALA A 317 2.93 30.61 7.40
C ALA A 317 4.46 30.44 7.61
N ILE A 318 5.18 29.93 6.60
CA ILE A 318 6.66 29.83 6.66
C ILE A 318 7.32 31.21 6.76
N ARG A 319 6.76 32.27 6.17
CA ARG A 319 7.30 33.63 6.28
C ARG A 319 7.03 34.27 7.63
N GLU A 320 5.86 33.98 8.22
CA GLU A 320 5.42 34.55 9.49
C GLU A 320 6.08 33.89 10.72
N LEU A 321 6.48 32.60 10.62
CA LEU A 321 7.24 31.88 11.63
C LEU A 321 8.73 32.33 11.67
#